data_ff9ba93296eccd018c47064cdcdf8fa3
#
_entry.id   ff9ba93296eccd018c47064cdcdf8fa3
#
_cell.length_a   1.000
_cell.length_b   1.000
_cell.length_c   1.000
_cell.angle_alpha   90.00
_cell.angle_beta   90.00
_cell.angle_gamma   90.00
#
_symmetry.space_group_name_H-M   'P 1'
#
loop_
_entity.id
_entity.type
_entity.pdbx_description
1 polymer ?
#
loop_
_entity_poly.entity_id
_entity_poly.type
_entity_poly.pdbx_seq_one_letter_code
_entity_poly.pdbx_strand_id
1 'polypeptide(L)'
;PGESCVMAEFAVNHQLDIYNTASPANLAQADFEFYMDNTSYPNGPATDMVHVFYEGKAEKGKLKQYQSSVFGGAYVIFQVPEGETWDPVNDPNMSTRDLSTNKATLYAKIPIRYVLDAVEGVDNESKMNSKRLPGVLDAGITWVGASYNGLSVSRKLSLDENGDTIKYENGAYIYQDTNNSTDDFERGLQPIIRRHNAGIPAWNHSVNN
;
A
#
# COMPACT_ATOMS: atom_id res chain seq x y z
N PRO A 1 8.74 -11.34 12.06
CA PRO A 1 7.54 -10.81 12.72
C PRO A 1 7.87 -9.66 13.66
N GLY A 2 6.97 -8.66 13.77
CA GLY A 2 7.14 -7.51 14.65
C GLY A 2 7.74 -6.25 14.02
N GLU A 3 8.17 -6.31 12.78
CA GLU A 3 8.58 -5.14 12.00
C GLU A 3 7.46 -4.74 11.03
N SER A 4 7.44 -3.47 10.63
CA SER A 4 6.54 -2.97 9.60
C SER A 4 7.30 -2.15 8.56
N CYS A 5 6.95 -2.33 7.30
CA CYS A 5 7.43 -1.52 6.19
C CYS A 5 6.45 -0.37 5.95
N VAL A 6 6.96 0.85 5.91
CA VAL A 6 6.19 2.06 5.64
C VAL A 6 6.58 2.60 4.27
N MET A 7 5.61 2.67 3.37
CA MET A 7 5.74 3.28 2.06
C MET A 7 4.94 4.57 2.03
N ALA A 8 5.57 5.68 1.67
CA ALA A 8 4.95 6.99 1.63
C ALA A 8 4.91 7.53 0.20
N GLU A 9 3.93 8.35 -0.09
CA GLU A 9 3.92 9.15 -1.33
C GLU A 9 5.04 10.18 -1.30
N PHE A 10 5.13 10.90 -0.15
CA PHE A 10 6.24 11.79 0.20
C PHE A 10 6.73 11.42 1.60
N ALA A 11 7.99 11.03 1.74
CA ALA A 11 8.60 10.66 3.01
C ALA A 11 9.11 11.89 3.78
N VAL A 12 8.21 12.82 4.09
CA VAL A 12 8.51 14.06 4.81
C VAL A 12 7.60 14.23 6.03
N ASN A 13 7.91 15.18 6.89
CA ASN A 13 7.04 15.52 8.01
C ASN A 13 5.86 16.38 7.54
N HIS A 14 4.72 15.77 7.27
CA HIS A 14 3.50 16.44 6.84
C HIS A 14 2.81 17.27 7.95
N GLN A 15 3.30 17.23 9.18
CA GLN A 15 2.77 18.01 10.30
C GLN A 15 3.30 19.46 10.30
N LEU A 16 4.21 19.82 9.39
CA LEU A 16 4.77 21.15 9.29
C LEU A 16 3.80 22.12 8.59
N ASP A 17 3.72 23.32 9.09
CA ASP A 17 2.84 24.39 8.58
C ASP A 17 3.10 24.76 7.11
N ILE A 18 4.30 24.50 6.59
CA ILE A 18 4.65 24.78 5.19
C ILE A 18 3.75 24.06 4.16
N TYR A 19 3.08 23.01 4.57
CA TYR A 19 2.16 22.26 3.69
C TYR A 19 0.73 22.79 3.72
N ASN A 20 0.44 23.81 4.53
CA ASN A 20 -0.88 24.45 4.68
C ASN A 20 -2.05 23.46 4.93
N THR A 21 -1.75 22.29 5.43
CA THR A 21 -2.74 21.22 5.66
C THR A 21 -2.41 20.56 6.99
N ALA A 22 -3.39 20.52 7.89
CA ALA A 22 -3.27 19.76 9.12
C ALA A 22 -3.20 18.27 8.78
N SER A 23 -2.05 17.65 8.99
CA SER A 23 -1.86 16.22 8.81
C SER A 23 -1.51 15.57 10.14
N PRO A 24 -2.10 14.41 10.48
CA PRO A 24 -1.74 13.67 11.68
C PRO A 24 -0.39 12.94 11.55
N ALA A 25 0.18 12.87 10.35
CA ALA A 25 1.28 11.97 10.06
C ALA A 25 2.62 12.70 9.87
N ASN A 26 3.65 12.18 10.54
CA ASN A 26 5.04 12.44 10.22
C ASN A 26 5.60 11.20 9.50
N LEU A 27 5.88 11.32 8.21
CA LEU A 27 6.37 10.23 7.37
C LEU A 27 7.88 10.33 7.06
N ALA A 28 8.61 11.23 7.74
CA ALA A 28 10.04 11.44 7.50
C ALA A 28 10.92 10.18 7.80
N GLN A 29 10.37 9.21 8.52
CA GLN A 29 11.01 7.91 8.80
C GLN A 29 10.35 6.74 8.06
N ALA A 30 9.68 7.01 6.94
CA ALA A 30 9.21 5.95 6.05
C ALA A 30 10.40 5.14 5.50
N ASP A 31 10.16 3.89 5.16
CA ASP A 31 11.20 3.00 4.60
C ASP A 31 11.40 3.28 3.11
N PHE A 32 10.31 3.59 2.41
CA PHE A 32 10.31 3.89 0.98
C PHE A 32 9.39 5.07 0.66
N GLU A 33 9.70 5.74 -0.48
CA GLU A 33 8.79 6.72 -1.07
C GLU A 33 8.58 6.49 -2.58
N PHE A 34 7.45 6.99 -3.08
CA PHE A 34 7.05 6.87 -4.48
C PHE A 34 7.57 8.05 -5.31
N TYR A 35 8.83 8.41 -5.16
CA TYR A 35 9.43 9.49 -5.94
C TYR A 35 9.61 9.08 -7.41
N MET A 36 9.20 9.96 -8.33
CA MET A 36 9.17 9.68 -9.78
C MET A 36 10.27 10.43 -10.54
N ASP A 37 11.39 10.75 -9.90
CA ASP A 37 12.51 11.53 -10.45
C ASP A 37 12.07 12.88 -11.06
N ASN A 38 10.99 13.47 -10.58
CA ASN A 38 10.49 14.76 -11.04
C ASN A 38 10.80 15.86 -10.03
N THR A 39 11.78 16.68 -10.34
CA THR A 39 12.30 17.75 -9.46
C THR A 39 11.28 18.85 -9.10
N SER A 40 10.08 18.82 -9.70
CA SER A 40 8.98 19.70 -9.30
C SER A 40 8.30 19.25 -8.01
N TYR A 41 8.63 18.07 -7.49
CA TYR A 41 8.08 17.50 -6.29
C TYR A 41 9.18 17.27 -5.25
N PRO A 42 8.86 17.35 -3.94
CA PRO A 42 9.84 17.04 -2.91
C PRO A 42 10.31 15.59 -3.01
N ASN A 43 11.58 15.39 -2.70
CA ASN A 43 12.18 14.08 -2.47
C ASN A 43 12.59 14.04 -0.99
N GLY A 44 12.08 13.08 -0.24
CA GLY A 44 12.38 12.88 1.18
C GLY A 44 13.67 12.08 1.39
N PRO A 45 14.01 11.75 2.64
CA PRO A 45 15.20 10.97 2.96
C PRO A 45 15.02 9.45 2.77
N ALA A 46 13.79 8.98 2.51
CA ALA A 46 13.53 7.55 2.32
C ALA A 46 14.09 7.04 0.99
N THR A 47 14.27 5.73 0.90
CA THR A 47 14.69 5.09 -0.36
C THR A 47 13.60 5.21 -1.42
N ASP A 48 13.95 5.75 -2.58
CA ASP A 48 13.04 5.85 -3.72
C ASP A 48 12.66 4.45 -4.24
N MET A 49 11.37 4.21 -4.42
CA MET A 49 10.88 2.99 -5.04
C MET A 49 11.18 2.99 -6.54
N VAL A 50 11.59 1.87 -7.06
CA VAL A 50 11.83 1.71 -8.49
C VAL A 50 10.50 1.58 -9.22
N HIS A 51 10.22 2.52 -10.11
CA HIS A 51 9.07 2.47 -11.01
C HIS A 51 9.28 1.40 -12.07
N VAL A 52 8.38 0.42 -12.15
CA VAL A 52 8.51 -0.71 -13.08
C VAL A 52 7.61 -0.55 -14.31
N PHE A 53 6.38 -0.07 -14.13
CA PHE A 53 5.39 -0.02 -15.21
C PHE A 53 4.42 1.16 -15.04
N TYR A 54 4.27 1.97 -16.09
CA TYR A 54 3.31 3.07 -16.12
C TYR A 54 2.76 3.21 -17.54
N GLU A 55 1.47 2.92 -17.75
CA GLU A 55 0.78 3.01 -19.05
C GLU A 55 1.61 2.47 -20.24
N GLY A 56 2.41 1.42 -20.02
CA GLY A 56 3.32 0.84 -21.00
C GLY A 56 4.65 1.59 -21.20
N LYS A 57 5.00 2.53 -20.32
CA LYS A 57 6.22 3.33 -20.39
C LYS A 57 6.87 3.49 -19.02
N ALA A 58 8.15 3.26 -18.95
CA ALA A 58 9.00 3.55 -17.80
C ALA A 58 9.78 4.85 -18.04
N GLU A 59 9.11 6.00 -18.07
CA GLU A 59 9.77 7.30 -18.30
C GLU A 59 10.00 8.03 -16.97
N LYS A 60 11.26 8.14 -16.58
CA LYS A 60 11.70 8.93 -15.42
C LYS A 60 11.66 10.43 -15.72
N GLY A 61 11.47 11.24 -14.67
CA GLY A 61 11.56 12.71 -14.74
C GLY A 61 10.45 13.42 -15.50
N LYS A 62 9.59 12.68 -16.19
CA LYS A 62 8.44 13.22 -16.94
C LYS A 62 7.09 12.88 -16.33
N LEU A 63 7.07 11.93 -15.42
CA LEU A 63 5.86 11.52 -14.74
C LEU A 63 5.55 12.50 -13.63
N LYS A 64 4.27 12.72 -13.40
CA LYS A 64 3.82 13.39 -12.19
C LYS A 64 4.10 12.48 -11.00
N GLN A 65 4.09 13.06 -9.81
CA GLN A 65 4.15 12.28 -8.58
C GLN A 65 3.08 11.17 -8.59
N TYR A 66 3.44 9.99 -8.12
CA TYR A 66 2.46 8.95 -7.86
C TYR A 66 1.52 9.43 -6.75
N GLN A 67 0.23 9.24 -6.95
CA GLN A 67 -0.78 9.54 -5.96
C GLN A 67 -1.72 8.35 -5.83
N SER A 68 -1.82 7.81 -4.62
CA SER A 68 -2.85 6.83 -4.33
C SER A 68 -4.22 7.51 -4.43
N SER A 69 -5.21 6.78 -4.95
CA SER A 69 -6.54 7.34 -5.09
C SER A 69 -7.17 7.62 -3.73
N VAL A 70 -7.58 8.85 -3.48
CA VAL A 70 -8.37 9.24 -2.30
C VAL A 70 -9.79 8.66 -2.32
N PHE A 71 -10.23 8.16 -3.47
CA PHE A 71 -11.55 7.54 -3.65
C PHE A 71 -11.51 6.02 -3.51
N GLY A 72 -10.33 5.45 -3.33
CA GLY A 72 -10.09 4.04 -3.12
C GLY A 72 -9.08 3.44 -4.08
N GLY A 73 -8.34 2.48 -3.60
CA GLY A 73 -7.32 1.73 -4.32
C GLY A 73 -7.37 0.24 -4.00
N ALA A 74 -6.96 -0.57 -4.96
CA ALA A 74 -6.63 -1.97 -4.74
C ALA A 74 -5.11 -2.08 -4.66
N TYR A 75 -4.62 -2.67 -3.59
CA TYR A 75 -3.20 -2.82 -3.31
C TYR A 75 -2.87 -4.30 -3.21
N VAL A 76 -1.74 -4.68 -3.79
CA VAL A 76 -1.27 -6.06 -3.80
C VAL A 76 0.20 -6.07 -3.43
N ILE A 77 0.57 -6.92 -2.48
CA ILE A 77 1.97 -7.24 -2.19
C ILE A 77 2.27 -8.58 -2.85
N PHE A 78 3.33 -8.64 -3.63
CA PHE A 78 3.73 -9.86 -4.31
C PHE A 78 5.25 -10.02 -4.32
N GLN A 79 5.69 -11.24 -4.50
CA GLN A 79 7.09 -11.60 -4.64
C GLN A 79 7.28 -12.49 -5.85
N VAL A 80 8.24 -12.14 -6.71
CA VAL A 80 8.67 -13.02 -7.79
C VAL A 80 9.46 -14.18 -7.18
N PRO A 81 9.07 -15.44 -7.42
CA PRO A 81 9.80 -16.58 -6.88
C PRO A 81 11.25 -16.61 -7.34
N GLU A 82 12.13 -17.15 -6.50
CA GLU A 82 13.54 -17.33 -6.85
C GLU A 82 13.70 -18.14 -8.16
N GLY A 83 14.55 -17.66 -9.03
CA GLY A 83 14.80 -18.28 -10.34
C GLY A 83 13.75 -17.94 -11.41
N GLU A 84 12.69 -17.20 -11.09
CA GLU A 84 11.74 -16.69 -12.06
C GLU A 84 12.04 -15.23 -12.42
N THR A 85 11.58 -14.81 -13.59
CA THR A 85 11.69 -13.43 -14.06
C THR A 85 10.30 -12.84 -14.27
N TRP A 86 10.12 -11.59 -13.86
CA TRP A 86 8.91 -10.83 -14.13
C TRP A 86 9.30 -9.44 -14.68
N ASP A 87 9.09 -9.25 -15.96
CA ASP A 87 9.44 -8.02 -16.67
C ASP A 87 8.29 -7.56 -17.58
N PRO A 88 7.27 -6.93 -17.02
CA PRO A 88 6.10 -6.50 -17.78
C PRO A 88 6.38 -5.35 -18.76
N VAL A 89 7.55 -4.72 -18.66
CA VAL A 89 7.96 -3.65 -19.57
C VAL A 89 8.47 -4.21 -20.89
N ASN A 90 9.24 -5.29 -20.83
CA ASN A 90 9.90 -5.86 -22.02
C ASN A 90 9.27 -7.17 -22.51
N ASP A 91 8.58 -7.92 -21.63
CA ASP A 91 7.88 -9.15 -22.02
C ASP A 91 6.38 -8.90 -22.25
N PRO A 92 5.89 -8.95 -23.50
CA PRO A 92 4.48 -8.73 -23.81
C PRO A 92 3.54 -9.78 -23.21
N ASN A 93 4.05 -10.96 -22.81
CA ASN A 93 3.23 -11.96 -22.11
C ASN A 93 2.95 -11.58 -20.66
N MET A 94 3.75 -10.68 -20.09
CA MET A 94 3.62 -10.18 -18.73
C MET A 94 2.84 -8.86 -18.64
N SER A 95 2.20 -8.45 -19.73
CA SER A 95 1.30 -7.30 -19.78
C SER A 95 -0.04 -7.67 -20.41
N THR A 96 -1.04 -6.84 -20.17
CA THR A 96 -2.40 -7.02 -20.73
C THR A 96 -3.07 -5.66 -20.88
N ARG A 97 -4.09 -5.59 -21.73
CA ARG A 97 -5.00 -4.45 -21.75
C ARG A 97 -6.07 -4.62 -20.67
N ASP A 98 -6.65 -3.50 -20.27
CA ASP A 98 -7.91 -3.55 -19.52
C ASP A 98 -9.01 -4.11 -20.45
N LEU A 99 -9.44 -5.33 -20.15
CA LEU A 99 -10.43 -6.04 -20.96
C LEU A 99 -11.86 -5.46 -20.82
N SER A 100 -12.06 -4.60 -19.84
CA SER A 100 -13.34 -3.89 -19.64
C SER A 100 -13.48 -2.65 -20.51
N THR A 101 -12.43 -2.23 -21.21
CA THR A 101 -12.40 -1.03 -22.03
C THR A 101 -11.77 -1.30 -23.41
N ASN A 102 -12.01 -0.40 -24.36
CA ASN A 102 -11.36 -0.44 -25.68
C ASN A 102 -10.03 0.34 -25.73
N LYS A 103 -9.51 0.76 -24.57
CA LYS A 103 -8.24 1.50 -24.51
C LYS A 103 -7.05 0.62 -24.83
N ALA A 104 -6.06 1.19 -25.49
CA ALA A 104 -4.82 0.49 -25.81
C ALA A 104 -3.81 0.44 -24.65
N THR A 105 -4.11 1.09 -23.52
CA THR A 105 -3.25 1.12 -22.34
C THR A 105 -2.93 -0.30 -21.86
N LEU A 106 -1.65 -0.54 -21.60
CA LEU A 106 -1.17 -1.80 -21.07
C LEU A 106 -0.99 -1.73 -19.56
N TYR A 107 -1.25 -2.82 -18.90
CA TYR A 107 -1.09 -3.02 -17.46
C TYR A 107 -0.22 -4.25 -17.22
N ALA A 108 0.60 -4.21 -16.19
CA ALA A 108 1.37 -5.36 -15.77
C ALA A 108 0.46 -6.48 -15.29
N LYS A 109 0.74 -7.71 -15.70
CA LYS A 109 0.09 -8.93 -15.20
C LYS A 109 0.90 -9.48 -14.04
N ILE A 110 0.25 -9.65 -12.90
CA ILE A 110 0.84 -10.30 -11.72
C ILE A 110 0.19 -11.68 -11.61
N PRO A 111 0.95 -12.78 -11.76
CA PRO A 111 0.43 -14.10 -11.51
C PRO A 111 -0.09 -14.24 -10.07
N ILE A 112 -1.27 -14.82 -9.87
CA ILE A 112 -1.86 -14.98 -8.53
C ILE A 112 -0.90 -15.71 -7.58
N ARG A 113 -0.15 -16.69 -8.06
CA ARG A 113 0.84 -17.43 -7.26
C ARG A 113 2.01 -16.59 -6.72
N TYR A 114 2.20 -15.36 -7.22
CA TYR A 114 3.18 -14.41 -6.69
C TYR A 114 2.62 -13.57 -5.55
N VAL A 115 1.29 -13.48 -5.45
CA VAL A 115 0.62 -12.59 -4.49
C VAL A 115 0.80 -13.14 -3.08
N LEU A 116 1.28 -12.29 -2.19
CA LEU A 116 1.43 -12.58 -0.77
C LEU A 116 0.21 -12.11 0.02
N ASP A 117 -0.30 -10.92 -0.30
CA ASP A 117 -1.49 -10.33 0.32
C ASP A 117 -2.09 -9.27 -0.61
N ALA A 118 -3.38 -9.01 -0.42
CA ALA A 118 -4.09 -7.99 -1.18
C ALA A 118 -5.20 -7.34 -0.34
N VAL A 119 -5.42 -6.05 -0.56
CA VAL A 119 -6.48 -5.29 0.11
C VAL A 119 -7.13 -4.32 -0.86
N GLU A 120 -8.44 -4.22 -0.80
CA GLU A 120 -9.17 -3.19 -1.52
C GLU A 120 -9.85 -2.23 -0.56
N GLY A 121 -9.59 -0.92 -0.75
CA GLY A 121 -10.18 0.13 0.05
C GLY A 121 -10.95 1.12 -0.80
N VAL A 122 -11.98 1.73 -0.21
CA VAL A 122 -12.72 2.86 -0.78
C VAL A 122 -12.91 3.94 0.29
N ASP A 123 -13.28 5.13 -0.13
CA ASP A 123 -13.49 6.24 0.81
C ASP A 123 -14.76 6.08 1.67
N ASN A 124 -15.81 5.48 1.12
CA ASN A 124 -17.05 5.25 1.86
C ASN A 124 -17.79 3.98 1.41
N GLU A 125 -18.68 3.50 2.27
CA GLU A 125 -19.43 2.25 2.10
C GLU A 125 -20.29 2.23 0.84
N SER A 126 -20.81 3.37 0.39
CA SER A 126 -21.66 3.42 -0.82
C SER A 126 -20.94 2.97 -2.10
N LYS A 127 -19.61 2.89 -2.06
CA LYS A 127 -18.76 2.47 -3.19
C LYS A 127 -18.36 1.00 -3.16
N MET A 128 -18.87 0.21 -2.23
CA MET A 128 -18.55 -1.23 -2.13
C MET A 128 -18.78 -2.02 -3.41
N ASN A 129 -19.73 -1.59 -4.24
CA ASN A 129 -20.02 -2.24 -5.54
C ASN A 129 -18.92 -2.00 -6.61
N SER A 130 -17.94 -1.17 -6.34
CA SER A 130 -16.83 -0.89 -7.26
C SER A 130 -15.62 -1.80 -7.08
N LYS A 131 -15.80 -2.94 -6.43
CA LYS A 131 -14.76 -3.94 -6.17
C LYS A 131 -14.06 -4.40 -7.46
N ARG A 132 -12.74 -4.46 -7.42
CA ARG A 132 -11.85 -4.82 -8.54
C ARG A 132 -11.05 -6.08 -8.29
N LEU A 133 -10.62 -6.31 -7.04
CA LEU A 133 -9.87 -7.52 -6.70
C LEU A 133 -10.76 -8.76 -6.83
N PRO A 134 -10.24 -9.87 -7.39
CA PRO A 134 -10.91 -11.15 -7.34
C PRO A 134 -11.15 -11.61 -5.90
N GLY A 135 -12.30 -12.20 -5.62
CA GLY A 135 -12.65 -12.67 -4.27
C GLY A 135 -11.70 -13.72 -3.70
N VAL A 136 -10.92 -14.41 -4.54
CA VAL A 136 -9.86 -15.33 -4.09
C VAL A 136 -8.67 -14.61 -3.45
N LEU A 137 -8.46 -13.34 -3.74
CA LEU A 137 -7.41 -12.50 -3.14
C LEU A 137 -7.95 -11.67 -1.99
N ASP A 138 -9.14 -11.12 -2.14
CA ASP A 138 -9.83 -10.35 -1.11
C ASP A 138 -11.34 -10.45 -1.37
N ALA A 139 -12.06 -11.17 -0.53
CA ALA A 139 -13.50 -11.34 -0.66
C ALA A 139 -14.28 -10.08 -0.24
N GLY A 140 -13.65 -9.19 0.54
CA GLY A 140 -14.25 -7.98 1.08
C GLY A 140 -13.78 -6.70 0.43
N ILE A 141 -14.09 -5.62 1.11
CA ILE A 141 -13.61 -4.27 0.83
C ILE A 141 -13.65 -3.48 2.14
N THR A 142 -12.67 -2.62 2.38
CA THR A 142 -12.67 -1.75 3.56
C THR A 142 -12.85 -0.29 3.18
N TRP A 143 -13.18 0.59 4.15
CA TRP A 143 -13.41 2.02 3.89
C TRP A 143 -13.15 2.86 5.14
N VAL A 144 -12.86 4.14 4.94
CA VAL A 144 -12.59 5.10 6.04
C VAL A 144 -13.81 5.93 6.48
N GLY A 145 -14.89 5.89 5.70
CA GLY A 145 -16.13 6.61 5.98
C GLY A 145 -16.40 7.80 5.06
N ALA A 146 -15.39 8.59 4.73
CA ALA A 146 -15.47 9.70 3.78
C ALA A 146 -14.08 10.07 3.24
N SER A 147 -14.04 10.69 2.06
CA SER A 147 -12.80 11.29 1.51
C SER A 147 -12.34 12.46 2.39
N TYR A 148 -11.03 12.67 2.48
CA TYR A 148 -10.39 13.82 3.15
C TYR A 148 -10.74 13.99 4.62
N ASN A 149 -11.10 12.94 5.33
CA ASN A 149 -11.44 12.98 6.76
C ASN A 149 -10.22 12.83 7.69
N GLY A 150 -9.02 12.59 7.14
CA GLY A 150 -7.80 12.36 7.91
C GLY A 150 -7.76 11.03 8.68
N LEU A 151 -8.68 10.13 8.40
CA LEU A 151 -8.78 8.83 9.07
C LEU A 151 -8.16 7.73 8.22
N SER A 152 -7.96 6.58 8.84
CA SER A 152 -7.35 5.39 8.25
C SER A 152 -8.15 4.13 8.55
N VAL A 153 -7.78 3.05 7.90
CA VAL A 153 -8.13 1.69 8.27
C VAL A 153 -6.90 1.00 8.86
N SER A 154 -7.11 0.05 9.75
CA SER A 154 -6.04 -0.74 10.34
C SER A 154 -6.45 -2.20 10.40
N ARG A 155 -5.55 -3.11 10.04
CA ARG A 155 -5.81 -4.54 10.18
C ARG A 155 -6.00 -4.88 11.65
N LYS A 156 -7.05 -5.64 11.99
CA LYS A 156 -7.37 -6.11 13.33
C LYS A 156 -6.30 -7.06 13.84
N LEU A 157 -6.20 -7.19 15.14
CA LEU A 157 -5.41 -8.24 15.77
C LEU A 157 -6.21 -9.55 15.79
N SER A 158 -5.53 -10.66 15.63
CA SER A 158 -6.12 -11.98 15.86
C SER A 158 -6.40 -12.18 17.35
N LEU A 159 -7.56 -12.75 17.64
CA LEU A 159 -7.98 -13.05 19.00
C LEU A 159 -8.14 -14.58 19.16
N ASP A 160 -7.86 -15.09 20.37
CA ASP A 160 -8.15 -16.45 20.76
C ASP A 160 -9.62 -16.63 21.16
N GLU A 161 -9.99 -17.82 21.62
CA GLU A 161 -11.35 -18.16 22.05
C GLU A 161 -11.84 -17.36 23.28
N ASN A 162 -10.91 -16.78 24.06
CA ASN A 162 -11.22 -15.95 25.22
C ASN A 162 -11.32 -14.46 24.86
N GLY A 163 -10.97 -14.09 23.63
CA GLY A 163 -10.91 -12.70 23.17
C GLY A 163 -9.57 -12.02 23.46
N ASP A 164 -8.55 -12.77 23.86
CA ASP A 164 -7.20 -12.25 24.10
C ASP A 164 -6.39 -12.22 22.79
N THR A 165 -5.51 -11.21 22.67
CA THR A 165 -4.68 -11.05 21.45
C THR A 165 -3.64 -12.14 21.33
N ILE A 166 -3.57 -12.76 20.16
CA ILE A 166 -2.58 -13.78 19.83
C ILE A 166 -1.25 -13.13 19.44
N LYS A 167 -0.15 -13.71 19.88
CA LYS A 167 1.22 -13.24 19.59
C LYS A 167 2.13 -14.38 19.16
N TYR A 168 3.14 -14.02 18.40
CA TYR A 168 4.29 -14.87 18.15
C TYR A 168 5.13 -15.04 19.42
N GLU A 169 6.05 -16.00 19.44
CA GLU A 169 6.96 -16.26 20.58
C GLU A 169 7.83 -15.04 20.96
N ASN A 170 8.16 -14.20 19.98
CA ASN A 170 8.91 -12.95 20.20
C ASN A 170 8.05 -11.79 20.73
N GLY A 171 6.77 -12.03 21.02
CA GLY A 171 5.83 -11.04 21.54
C GLY A 171 5.16 -10.15 20.48
N ALA A 172 5.51 -10.29 19.20
CA ALA A 172 4.87 -9.55 18.11
C ALA A 172 3.42 -10.02 17.93
N TYR A 173 2.53 -9.09 17.63
CA TYR A 173 1.13 -9.39 17.40
C TYR A 173 0.90 -10.14 16.08
N ILE A 174 -0.05 -11.06 16.10
CA ILE A 174 -0.60 -11.70 14.89
C ILE A 174 -1.81 -10.90 14.45
N TYR A 175 -1.86 -10.55 13.16
CA TYR A 175 -2.97 -9.83 12.58
C TYR A 175 -3.99 -10.80 11.99
N GLN A 176 -5.27 -10.42 12.07
CA GLN A 176 -6.34 -11.17 11.44
C GLN A 176 -6.19 -11.10 9.91
N ASP A 177 -6.28 -12.26 9.27
CA ASP A 177 -6.21 -12.39 7.82
C ASP A 177 -7.12 -13.55 7.39
N THR A 178 -8.30 -13.18 6.91
CA THR A 178 -9.31 -14.12 6.39
C THR A 178 -9.49 -14.00 4.88
N ASN A 179 -8.62 -13.23 4.20
CA ASN A 179 -8.80 -12.81 2.83
C ASN A 179 -10.14 -12.07 2.61
N ASN A 180 -10.58 -11.32 3.60
CA ASN A 180 -11.79 -10.51 3.55
C ASN A 180 -11.58 -9.18 4.27
N SER A 181 -11.21 -8.14 3.53
CA SER A 181 -10.89 -6.84 4.13
C SER A 181 -12.10 -6.15 4.81
N THR A 182 -13.34 -6.60 4.56
CA THR A 182 -14.50 -6.16 5.32
C THR A 182 -14.42 -6.61 6.78
N ASP A 183 -13.96 -7.82 7.01
CA ASP A 183 -13.88 -8.45 8.33
C ASP A 183 -12.54 -8.18 9.01
N ASP A 184 -11.46 -8.07 8.22
CA ASP A 184 -10.08 -8.01 8.71
C ASP A 184 -9.63 -6.61 9.17
N PHE A 185 -10.38 -5.55 8.82
CA PHE A 185 -9.97 -4.18 9.13
C PHE A 185 -10.92 -3.47 10.08
N GLU A 186 -10.34 -2.71 10.99
CA GLU A 186 -11.00 -1.64 11.73
C GLU A 186 -10.99 -0.36 10.89
N ARG A 187 -12.01 0.47 11.07
CA ARG A 187 -12.27 1.64 10.23
C ARG A 187 -12.35 2.92 11.03
N GLY A 188 -12.07 4.05 10.37
CA GLY A 188 -12.23 5.37 10.96
C GLY A 188 -11.26 5.67 12.09
N LEU A 189 -10.08 5.08 12.07
CA LEU A 189 -9.06 5.25 13.10
C LEU A 189 -8.12 6.41 12.76
N GLN A 190 -7.56 7.02 13.78
CA GLN A 190 -6.41 7.93 13.57
C GLN A 190 -5.24 7.16 12.96
N PRO A 191 -4.59 7.68 11.92
CA PRO A 191 -3.41 7.04 11.36
C PRO A 191 -2.27 7.04 12.38
N ILE A 192 -1.75 5.84 12.63
CA ILE A 192 -0.60 5.63 13.51
C ILE A 192 0.42 4.81 12.72
N ILE A 193 1.58 5.42 12.50
CA ILE A 193 2.70 4.74 11.85
C ILE A 193 3.27 3.69 12.81
N ARG A 194 3.51 2.49 12.28
CA ARG A 194 4.03 1.35 13.05
C ARG A 194 3.17 1.04 14.29
N ARG A 195 1.86 0.93 14.06
CA ARG A 195 0.88 0.59 15.10
C ARG A 195 1.30 -0.68 15.84
N HIS A 196 0.88 -0.79 17.09
CA HIS A 196 1.20 -1.90 18.00
C HIS A 196 2.70 -2.06 18.29
N ASN A 197 3.46 -0.96 18.27
CA ASN A 197 4.90 -0.94 18.51
C ASN A 197 5.70 -1.81 17.53
N ALA A 198 5.24 -1.91 16.28
CA ALA A 198 5.99 -2.60 15.26
C ALA A 198 7.37 -1.94 15.06
N GLY A 199 8.40 -2.75 14.97
CA GLY A 199 9.78 -2.31 14.82
C GLY A 199 10.06 -1.68 13.45
N ILE A 200 11.16 -0.95 13.37
CA ILE A 200 11.71 -0.44 12.12
C ILE A 200 12.63 -1.53 11.56
N PRO A 201 12.47 -1.94 10.29
CA PRO A 201 13.36 -2.92 9.69
C PRO A 201 14.82 -2.45 9.68
N ALA A 202 15.76 -3.36 9.95
CA ALA A 202 17.18 -3.04 9.99
C ALA A 202 17.75 -2.49 8.67
N TRP A 203 17.06 -2.76 7.56
CA TRP A 203 17.40 -2.26 6.21
C TRP A 203 16.79 -0.89 5.90
N ASN A 204 16.09 -0.25 6.83
CA ASN A 204 15.56 1.11 6.63
C ASN A 204 16.70 2.12 6.57
N HIS A 205 16.91 2.69 5.40
CA HIS A 205 17.99 3.66 5.17
C HIS A 205 17.70 5.05 5.74
N SER A 206 16.43 5.41 5.92
CA SER A 206 16.04 6.72 6.47
C SER A 206 16.37 6.90 7.95
N VAL A 207 16.52 5.80 8.67
CA VAL A 207 16.75 5.79 10.13
C VAL A 207 18.18 5.41 10.47
N ASN A 208 18.84 4.64 9.62
CA ASN A 208 20.18 4.06 9.88
C ASN A 208 21.33 4.86 9.24
N ASN A 209 21.06 6.02 8.63
CA ASN A 209 22.07 6.94 8.06
C ASN A 209 22.35 8.13 8.98
#